data_a670ebb4a2cf850e328d38ac2f822d33
#
_entry.id   a670ebb4a2cf850e328d38ac2f822d33
#
_cell.length_a   1.000
_cell.length_b   1.000
_cell.length_c   1.000
_cell.angle_alpha   90.00
_cell.angle_beta   90.00
_cell.angle_gamma   90.00
#
_symmetry.space_group_name_H-M   'P 1'
#
loop_
_entity.id
_entity.type
_entity.pdbx_description
1 polymer ?
#
loop_
_entity_poly.entity_id
_entity_poly.type
_entity_poly.pdbx_seq_one_letter_code
_entity_poly.pdbx_strand_id
1 'polypeptide(L)'
;MFLDEVGAHTALTRLYGRAPRGARLVDAVPQGTWATTTLISAIRRGGVVAALLFPGATDEAAFRHYVDQVLIPALRPGDIVVLDNLSAHRRPGVARALRRAGAAVWFLPPYSPDYNPIEKIWAKVKAHLRKAGARTTEALWGAFAQALQTVTAADCQNSFAHCGYPATPICETL
;
A
#
# COMPACT_ATOMS: atom_id res chain seq x y z
N MET A 1 7.01 9.35 5.76
CA MET A 1 5.97 8.36 5.43
C MET A 1 6.19 7.85 4.02
N PHE A 2 5.84 6.59 3.75
CA PHE A 2 5.89 6.01 2.41
C PHE A 2 4.49 5.83 1.89
N LEU A 3 4.27 6.18 0.63
CA LEU A 3 2.98 6.15 -0.04
C LEU A 3 3.06 5.28 -1.28
N ASP A 4 2.02 4.47 -1.52
CA ASP A 4 1.94 3.59 -2.67
C ASP A 4 0.51 3.08 -2.90
N GLU A 5 0.27 2.38 -4.02
CA GLU A 5 -0.99 1.76 -4.38
C GLU A 5 -0.91 0.23 -4.38
N VAL A 6 -2.00 -0.39 -4.03
CA VAL A 6 -2.19 -1.82 -4.19
C VAL A 6 -3.52 -2.14 -4.84
N GLY A 7 -3.47 -2.82 -5.98
CA GLY A 7 -4.64 -3.34 -6.68
C GLY A 7 -5.00 -4.76 -6.22
N ALA A 8 -6.31 -5.03 -6.16
CA ALA A 8 -6.87 -6.36 -5.99
C ALA A 8 -8.15 -6.51 -6.82
N HIS A 9 -8.56 -7.74 -7.06
CA HIS A 9 -9.76 -8.03 -7.84
C HIS A 9 -10.57 -9.18 -7.24
N THR A 10 -11.83 -9.27 -7.58
CA THR A 10 -12.77 -10.27 -7.03
C THR A 10 -12.47 -11.72 -7.43
N ALA A 11 -11.51 -11.95 -8.33
CA ALA A 11 -11.02 -13.28 -8.68
C ALA A 11 -9.77 -13.70 -7.91
N LEU A 12 -9.35 -12.97 -6.87
CA LEU A 12 -8.21 -13.35 -6.03
C LEU A 12 -8.45 -14.70 -5.35
N THR A 13 -7.45 -15.59 -5.44
CA THR A 13 -7.45 -16.91 -4.81
C THR A 13 -6.16 -17.13 -4.04
N ARG A 14 -6.14 -18.15 -3.20
CA ARG A 14 -4.91 -18.62 -2.55
C ARG A 14 -3.94 -19.11 -3.62
N LEU A 15 -2.65 -18.80 -3.47
CA LEU A 15 -1.59 -19.25 -4.37
C LEU A 15 -1.06 -20.63 -3.99
N TYR A 16 -1.23 -21.02 -2.72
CA TYR A 16 -0.68 -22.23 -2.16
C TYR A 16 -1.68 -22.89 -1.23
N GLY A 17 -1.63 -24.22 -1.16
CA GLY A 17 -2.37 -25.05 -0.22
C GLY A 17 -1.50 -26.19 0.28
N ARG A 18 -2.05 -27.03 1.13
CA ARG A 18 -1.37 -28.22 1.66
C ARG A 18 -2.18 -29.46 1.34
N ALA A 19 -1.50 -30.50 0.89
CA ALA A 19 -2.04 -31.84 0.66
C ALA A 19 -1.12 -32.88 1.32
N PRO A 20 -1.57 -34.10 1.58
CA PRO A 20 -0.71 -35.21 1.98
C PRO A 20 0.42 -35.42 0.96
N ARG A 21 1.57 -35.93 1.44
CA ARG A 21 2.71 -36.20 0.56
C ARG A 21 2.29 -37.15 -0.56
N GLY A 22 2.62 -36.78 -1.81
CA GLY A 22 2.25 -37.54 -2.99
C GLY A 22 0.86 -37.26 -3.55
N ALA A 23 0.01 -36.50 -2.85
CA ALA A 23 -1.30 -36.09 -3.34
C ALA A 23 -1.20 -34.74 -4.07
N ARG A 24 -1.89 -34.62 -5.23
CA ARG A 24 -2.05 -33.35 -5.94
C ARG A 24 -3.11 -32.49 -5.24
N LEU A 25 -2.78 -31.25 -4.95
CA LEU A 25 -3.76 -30.28 -4.52
C LEU A 25 -4.58 -29.79 -5.72
N VAL A 26 -5.89 -29.93 -5.63
CA VAL A 26 -6.83 -29.40 -6.62
C VAL A 26 -7.71 -28.36 -5.94
N ASP A 27 -7.86 -27.18 -6.54
CA ASP A 27 -8.74 -26.12 -6.07
C ASP A 27 -9.44 -25.44 -7.26
N ALA A 28 -10.60 -24.87 -7.02
CA ALA A 28 -11.38 -24.16 -8.01
C ALA A 28 -11.01 -22.68 -8.02
N VAL A 29 -10.80 -22.13 -9.21
CA VAL A 29 -10.56 -20.71 -9.40
C VAL A 29 -11.75 -20.04 -10.08
N PRO A 30 -12.14 -18.81 -9.70
CA PRO A 30 -13.18 -18.07 -10.37
C PRO A 30 -12.81 -17.82 -11.83
N GLN A 31 -13.78 -18.00 -12.72
CA GLN A 31 -13.66 -17.64 -14.14
C GLN A 31 -14.63 -16.51 -14.48
N GLY A 32 -14.40 -15.83 -15.61
CA GLY A 32 -15.23 -14.74 -16.09
C GLY A 32 -14.66 -13.36 -15.80
N THR A 33 -15.51 -12.34 -15.80
CA THR A 33 -15.14 -10.95 -15.53
C THR A 33 -14.98 -10.71 -14.04
N TRP A 34 -14.01 -9.89 -13.68
CA TRP A 34 -13.78 -9.47 -12.28
C TRP A 34 -13.72 -7.97 -12.15
N ALA A 35 -14.17 -7.47 -11.00
CA ALA A 35 -14.04 -6.08 -10.63
C ALA A 35 -12.69 -5.85 -9.94
N THR A 36 -12.00 -4.79 -10.35
CA THR A 36 -10.77 -4.34 -9.73
C THR A 36 -11.08 -3.25 -8.71
N THR A 37 -10.38 -3.28 -7.59
CA THR A 37 -10.37 -2.23 -6.57
C THR A 37 -8.92 -1.84 -6.30
N THR A 38 -8.67 -0.55 -6.16
CA THR A 38 -7.37 -0.02 -5.75
C THR A 38 -7.47 0.59 -4.37
N LEU A 39 -6.50 0.28 -3.53
CA LEU A 39 -6.22 0.97 -2.27
C LEU A 39 -4.99 1.86 -2.48
N ILE A 40 -5.14 3.17 -2.25
CA ILE A 40 -4.01 4.07 -2.05
C ILE A 40 -3.87 4.31 -0.55
N SER A 41 -2.66 4.23 -0.03
CA SER A 41 -2.41 4.53 1.38
C SER A 41 -0.96 4.92 1.63
N ALA A 42 -0.72 5.45 2.80
CA ALA A 42 0.62 5.71 3.29
C ALA A 42 0.88 4.97 4.60
N ILE A 43 2.13 4.67 4.88
CA ILE A 43 2.54 4.14 6.17
C ILE A 43 3.50 5.08 6.89
N ARG A 44 3.35 5.12 8.20
CA ARG A 44 4.33 5.63 9.16
C ARG A 44 4.83 4.46 10.00
N ARG A 45 5.85 4.68 10.83
CA ARG A 45 6.30 3.67 11.80
C ARG A 45 5.19 3.22 12.77
N GLY A 46 4.24 4.12 13.05
CA GLY A 46 3.13 3.85 13.96
C GLY A 46 1.95 3.12 13.34
N GLY A 47 1.91 2.92 12.02
CA GLY A 47 0.80 2.24 11.36
C GLY A 47 0.47 2.79 9.97
N VAL A 48 -0.61 2.27 9.42
CA VAL A 48 -1.20 2.72 8.16
C VAL A 48 -1.93 4.05 8.38
N VAL A 49 -1.80 4.96 7.45
CA VAL A 49 -2.45 6.27 7.47
C VAL A 49 -2.99 6.63 6.09
N ALA A 50 -3.96 7.53 6.05
CA ALA A 50 -4.48 8.11 4.81
C ALA A 50 -4.88 7.04 3.77
N ALA A 51 -5.73 6.08 4.15
CA ALA A 51 -6.21 5.01 3.27
C ALA A 51 -7.46 5.44 2.49
N LEU A 52 -7.46 5.19 1.19
CA LEU A 52 -8.60 5.38 0.29
C LEU A 52 -8.78 4.17 -0.62
N LEU A 53 -9.98 3.59 -0.60
CA LEU A 53 -10.41 2.55 -1.54
C LEU A 53 -11.28 3.15 -2.64
N PHE A 54 -11.08 2.72 -3.87
CA PHE A 54 -11.95 3.09 -4.99
C PHE A 54 -11.98 1.98 -6.07
N PRO A 55 -13.04 1.94 -6.89
CA PRO A 55 -13.14 0.97 -7.96
C PRO A 55 -12.20 1.32 -9.12
N GLY A 56 -11.66 0.31 -9.79
CA GLY A 56 -10.78 0.49 -10.94
C GLY A 56 -9.30 0.70 -10.60
N ALA A 57 -8.54 1.12 -11.61
CA ALA A 57 -7.13 1.46 -11.49
C ALA A 57 -6.94 2.94 -11.15
N THR A 58 -5.79 3.27 -10.56
CA THR A 58 -5.43 4.66 -10.29
C THR A 58 -5.14 5.39 -11.59
N ASP A 59 -5.82 6.51 -11.79
CA ASP A 59 -5.48 7.52 -12.79
C ASP A 59 -4.97 8.81 -12.10
N GLU A 60 -4.61 9.80 -12.91
CA GLU A 60 -4.11 11.09 -12.41
C GLU A 60 -5.16 11.83 -11.55
N ALA A 61 -6.43 11.76 -11.94
CA ALA A 61 -7.52 12.44 -11.23
C ALA A 61 -7.80 11.79 -9.88
N ALA A 62 -7.86 10.46 -9.82
CA ALA A 62 -8.04 9.69 -8.58
C ALA A 62 -6.86 9.92 -7.62
N PHE A 63 -5.63 9.88 -8.14
CA PHE A 63 -4.44 10.15 -7.32
C PHE A 63 -4.42 11.59 -6.79
N ARG A 64 -4.78 12.57 -7.61
CA ARG A 64 -4.89 13.96 -7.20
C ARG A 64 -5.96 14.16 -6.13
N HIS A 65 -7.14 13.55 -6.32
CA HIS A 65 -8.21 13.56 -5.33
C HIS A 65 -7.73 12.98 -3.98
N TYR A 66 -7.04 11.83 -4.03
CA TYR A 66 -6.46 11.23 -2.84
C TYR A 66 -5.48 12.17 -2.12
N VAL A 67 -4.58 12.80 -2.86
CA VAL A 67 -3.61 13.75 -2.29
C VAL A 67 -4.31 14.91 -1.59
N ASP A 68 -5.29 15.53 -2.26
CA ASP A 68 -5.94 16.74 -1.77
C ASP A 68 -6.91 16.45 -0.61
N GLN A 69 -7.68 15.35 -0.67
CA GLN A 69 -8.77 15.08 0.26
C GLN A 69 -8.40 14.13 1.41
N VAL A 70 -7.37 13.30 1.24
CA VAL A 70 -7.05 12.23 2.20
C VAL A 70 -5.64 12.39 2.76
N LEU A 71 -4.65 12.59 1.90
CA LEU A 71 -3.25 12.63 2.34
C LEU A 71 -2.92 13.95 3.03
N ILE A 72 -3.23 15.09 2.40
CA ILE A 72 -2.91 16.43 2.96
C ILE A 72 -3.51 16.62 4.37
N PRO A 73 -4.78 16.28 4.64
CA PRO A 73 -5.34 16.38 6.00
C PRO A 73 -4.64 15.48 7.04
N ALA A 74 -3.98 14.42 6.61
CA ALA A 74 -3.25 13.49 7.48
C ALA A 74 -1.78 13.88 7.69
N LEU A 75 -1.27 14.91 6.98
CA LEU A 75 0.11 15.37 7.12
C LEU A 75 0.34 16.05 8.47
N ARG A 76 1.58 15.96 8.92
CA ARG A 76 2.10 16.67 10.10
C ARG A 76 3.24 17.59 9.67
N PRO A 77 3.44 18.71 10.37
CA PRO A 77 4.60 19.56 10.10
C PRO A 77 5.91 18.77 10.13
N GLY A 78 6.73 18.94 9.09
CA GLY A 78 8.02 18.23 8.95
C GLY A 78 7.92 16.81 8.37
N ASP A 79 6.74 16.34 7.95
CA ASP A 79 6.63 15.06 7.26
C ASP A 79 7.45 15.05 5.95
N ILE A 80 8.09 13.92 5.69
CA ILE A 80 8.70 13.58 4.40
C ILE A 80 7.80 12.52 3.76
N VAL A 81 7.18 12.87 2.62
CA VAL A 81 6.39 11.95 1.80
C VAL A 81 7.31 11.34 0.76
N VAL A 82 7.50 10.03 0.84
CA VAL A 82 8.30 9.25 -0.10
C VAL A 82 7.38 8.51 -1.05
N LEU A 83 7.61 8.69 -2.33
CA LEU A 83 6.82 8.16 -3.45
C LEU A 83 7.72 7.32 -4.36
N ASP A 84 7.14 6.38 -5.08
CA ASP A 84 7.83 5.77 -6.22
C ASP A 84 7.89 6.72 -7.43
N ASN A 85 8.45 6.24 -8.52
CA ASN A 85 8.64 7.02 -9.74
C ASN A 85 7.51 6.88 -10.78
N LEU A 86 6.30 6.47 -10.38
CA LEU A 86 5.17 6.41 -11.31
C LEU A 86 4.87 7.80 -11.90
N SER A 87 4.45 7.82 -13.15
CA SER A 87 4.19 9.07 -13.88
C SER A 87 3.13 9.95 -13.20
N ALA A 88 2.11 9.34 -12.59
CA ALA A 88 1.07 10.05 -11.84
C ALA A 88 1.65 10.77 -10.61
N HIS A 89 2.62 10.15 -9.91
CA HIS A 89 3.27 10.73 -8.72
C HIS A 89 4.19 11.89 -9.05
N ARG A 90 4.83 11.86 -10.22
CA ARG A 90 5.79 12.89 -10.67
C ARG A 90 5.15 14.13 -11.23
N ARG A 91 3.82 14.24 -11.28
CA ARG A 91 3.13 15.44 -11.75
C ARG A 91 3.48 16.65 -10.89
N PRO A 92 3.90 17.78 -11.49
CA PRO A 92 4.33 18.97 -10.74
C PRO A 92 3.27 19.48 -9.75
N GLY A 93 1.99 19.27 -10.06
CA GLY A 93 0.86 19.64 -9.20
C GLY A 93 0.85 18.88 -7.87
N VAL A 94 1.17 17.60 -7.87
CA VAL A 94 1.21 16.75 -6.66
C VAL A 94 2.31 17.24 -5.70
N ALA A 95 3.54 17.31 -6.18
CA ALA A 95 4.67 17.76 -5.35
C ALA A 95 4.47 19.18 -4.81
N ARG A 96 3.87 20.07 -5.63
CA ARG A 96 3.55 21.44 -5.21
C ARG A 96 2.49 21.47 -4.11
N ALA A 97 1.44 20.65 -4.21
CA ALA A 97 0.39 20.57 -3.20
C ALA A 97 0.94 20.09 -1.86
N LEU A 98 1.73 19.01 -1.85
CA LEU A 98 2.35 18.47 -0.65
C LEU A 98 3.32 19.46 0.00
N ARG A 99 4.16 20.17 -0.79
CA ARG A 99 5.06 21.20 -0.26
C ARG A 99 4.31 22.39 0.33
N ARG A 100 3.20 22.83 -0.29
CA ARG A 100 2.33 23.88 0.28
C ARG A 100 1.71 23.47 1.61
N ALA A 101 1.45 22.17 1.78
CA ALA A 101 0.97 21.60 3.04
C ALA A 101 2.08 21.39 4.09
N GLY A 102 3.32 21.83 3.81
CA GLY A 102 4.44 21.77 4.76
C GLY A 102 5.21 20.45 4.74
N ALA A 103 4.99 19.56 3.76
CA ALA A 103 5.72 18.32 3.64
C ALA A 103 6.90 18.42 2.66
N ALA A 104 8.00 17.73 2.95
CA ALA A 104 9.02 17.44 1.96
C ALA A 104 8.57 16.27 1.06
N VAL A 105 8.99 16.29 -0.20
CA VAL A 105 8.64 15.23 -1.18
C VAL A 105 9.93 14.63 -1.71
N TRP A 106 10.08 13.32 -1.53
CA TRP A 106 11.19 12.54 -2.04
C TRP A 106 10.68 11.45 -2.97
N PHE A 107 11.49 11.06 -3.93
CA PHE A 107 11.19 9.97 -4.84
C PHE A 107 12.21 8.84 -4.67
N LEU A 108 11.72 7.60 -4.63
CA LEU A 108 12.59 6.43 -4.67
C LEU A 108 13.33 6.34 -6.00
N PRO A 109 14.49 5.69 -6.05
CA PRO A 109 15.13 5.36 -7.32
C PRO A 109 14.18 4.51 -8.20
N PRO A 110 14.30 4.59 -9.53
CA PRO A 110 13.52 3.73 -10.42
C PRO A 110 13.75 2.24 -10.10
N TYR A 111 12.69 1.43 -10.19
CA TYR A 111 12.72 -0.03 -9.99
C TYR A 111 13.33 -0.48 -8.65
N SER A 112 13.07 0.25 -7.57
CA SER A 112 13.66 -0.02 -6.25
C SER A 112 12.60 -0.36 -5.17
N PRO A 113 11.80 -1.42 -5.34
CA PRO A 113 10.79 -1.81 -4.35
C PRO A 113 11.40 -2.21 -3.00
N ASP A 114 12.68 -2.63 -3.00
CA ASP A 114 13.40 -3.01 -1.77
C ASP A 114 13.61 -1.82 -0.81
N TYR A 115 13.57 -0.60 -1.32
CA TYR A 115 13.59 0.61 -0.51
C TYR A 115 12.20 1.12 -0.14
N ASN A 116 11.13 0.40 -0.53
CA ASN A 116 9.76 0.80 -0.24
C ASN A 116 9.14 -0.06 0.88
N PRO A 117 9.14 0.39 2.16
CA PRO A 117 8.62 -0.40 3.27
C PRO A 117 7.15 -0.80 3.12
N ILE A 118 6.33 -0.01 2.42
CA ILE A 118 4.90 -0.29 2.25
C ILE A 118 4.66 -1.57 1.43
N GLU A 119 5.58 -2.00 0.58
CA GLU A 119 5.47 -3.24 -0.19
C GLU A 119 5.36 -4.48 0.72
N LYS A 120 6.04 -4.49 1.87
CA LYS A 120 5.92 -5.55 2.86
C LYS A 120 4.53 -5.58 3.49
N ILE A 121 3.93 -4.40 3.68
CA ILE A 121 2.56 -4.27 4.16
C ILE A 121 1.57 -4.75 3.10
N TRP A 122 1.79 -4.43 1.83
CA TRP A 122 0.98 -4.92 0.71
C TRP A 122 1.02 -6.45 0.59
N ALA A 123 2.17 -7.08 0.85
CA ALA A 123 2.28 -8.53 0.88
C ALA A 123 1.36 -9.15 1.95
N LYS A 124 1.33 -8.57 3.16
CA LYS A 124 0.43 -8.98 4.25
C LYS A 124 -1.04 -8.75 3.88
N VAL A 125 -1.38 -7.58 3.35
CA VAL A 125 -2.73 -7.23 2.89
C VAL A 125 -3.18 -8.22 1.82
N LYS A 126 -2.39 -8.44 0.76
CA LYS A 126 -2.70 -9.40 -0.32
C LYS A 126 -2.90 -10.82 0.19
N ALA A 127 -2.11 -11.26 1.18
CA ALA A 127 -2.29 -12.58 1.79
C ALA A 127 -3.66 -12.69 2.48
N HIS A 128 -4.09 -11.65 3.21
CA HIS A 128 -5.41 -11.59 3.84
C HIS A 128 -6.53 -11.61 2.78
N LEU A 129 -6.44 -10.81 1.73
CA LEU A 129 -7.43 -10.75 0.66
C LEU A 129 -7.58 -12.09 -0.06
N ARG A 130 -6.47 -12.79 -0.34
CA ARG A 130 -6.49 -14.14 -0.93
C ARG A 130 -7.17 -15.15 0.00
N LYS A 131 -6.95 -15.04 1.31
CA LYS A 131 -7.61 -15.90 2.31
C LYS A 131 -9.11 -15.60 2.38
N ALA A 132 -9.51 -14.33 2.32
CA ALA A 132 -10.90 -13.90 2.36
C ALA A 132 -11.68 -14.39 1.13
N GLY A 133 -11.06 -14.46 -0.05
CA GLY A 133 -11.68 -14.97 -1.26
C GLY A 133 -12.93 -14.20 -1.67
N ALA A 134 -12.95 -12.88 -1.50
CA ALA A 134 -14.10 -12.03 -1.81
C ALA A 134 -14.49 -12.10 -3.29
N ARG A 135 -15.78 -12.21 -3.57
CA ARG A 135 -16.33 -12.38 -4.92
C ARG A 135 -17.22 -11.22 -5.39
N THR A 136 -17.47 -10.24 -4.52
CA THR A 136 -18.16 -8.98 -4.85
C THR A 136 -17.27 -7.80 -4.46
N THR A 137 -17.55 -6.63 -5.01
CA THR A 137 -16.82 -5.39 -4.70
C THR A 137 -16.97 -5.03 -3.22
N GLU A 138 -18.16 -5.14 -2.67
CA GLU A 138 -18.47 -4.83 -1.28
C GLU A 138 -17.72 -5.77 -0.33
N ALA A 139 -17.73 -7.08 -0.64
CA ALA A 139 -16.98 -8.07 0.13
C ALA A 139 -15.47 -7.83 0.06
N LEU A 140 -14.95 -7.41 -1.11
CA LEU A 140 -13.54 -7.07 -1.30
C LEU A 140 -13.17 -5.82 -0.48
N TRP A 141 -14.01 -4.80 -0.45
CA TRP A 141 -13.80 -3.60 0.37
C TRP A 141 -13.82 -3.94 1.87
N GLY A 142 -14.77 -4.77 2.30
CA GLY A 142 -14.78 -5.29 3.68
C GLY A 142 -13.49 -6.06 4.03
N ALA A 143 -13.00 -6.89 3.11
CA ALA A 143 -11.75 -7.62 3.28
C ALA A 143 -10.52 -6.69 3.34
N PHE A 144 -10.47 -5.62 2.55
CA PHE A 144 -9.44 -4.59 2.67
C PHE A 144 -9.47 -3.91 4.04
N ALA A 145 -10.66 -3.49 4.51
CA ALA A 145 -10.80 -2.86 5.82
C ALA A 145 -10.28 -3.78 6.94
N GLN A 146 -10.68 -5.05 6.91
CA GLN A 146 -10.19 -6.06 7.87
C GLN A 146 -8.67 -6.28 7.76
N ALA A 147 -8.15 -6.36 6.53
CA ALA A 147 -6.72 -6.53 6.31
C ALA A 147 -5.90 -5.37 6.92
N LEU A 148 -6.35 -4.14 6.71
CA LEU A 148 -5.70 -2.95 7.27
C LEU A 148 -5.70 -2.97 8.81
N GLN A 149 -6.78 -3.43 9.45
CA GLN A 149 -6.85 -3.57 10.91
C GLN A 149 -5.85 -4.61 11.45
N THR A 150 -5.40 -5.56 10.63
CA THR A 150 -4.37 -6.54 11.05
C THR A 150 -2.94 -5.98 10.99
N VAL A 151 -2.75 -4.82 10.38
CA VAL A 151 -1.44 -4.18 10.26
C VAL A 151 -1.13 -3.44 11.55
N THR A 152 -0.13 -3.92 12.27
CA THR A 152 0.30 -3.37 13.55
C THR A 152 1.44 -2.35 13.39
N ALA A 153 1.66 -1.56 14.43
CA ALA A 153 2.84 -0.68 14.47
C ALA A 153 4.15 -1.48 14.37
N ALA A 154 4.21 -2.68 14.96
CA ALA A 154 5.37 -3.57 14.87
C ALA A 154 5.62 -4.02 13.42
N ASP A 155 4.57 -4.35 12.65
CA ASP A 155 4.73 -4.67 11.22
C ASP A 155 5.36 -3.51 10.45
N CYS A 156 4.87 -2.28 10.69
CA CYS A 156 5.41 -1.09 10.04
C CYS A 156 6.87 -0.84 10.44
N GLN A 157 7.19 -0.90 11.74
CA GLN A 157 8.55 -0.72 12.23
C GLN A 157 9.53 -1.74 11.62
N ASN A 158 9.13 -3.01 11.58
CA ASN A 158 9.90 -4.09 10.97
C ASN A 158 10.10 -3.87 9.46
N SER A 159 9.06 -3.38 8.76
CA SER A 159 9.14 -3.04 7.33
C SER A 159 10.14 -1.91 7.08
N PHE A 160 10.11 -0.85 7.90
CA PHE A 160 11.07 0.24 7.82
C PHE A 160 12.50 -0.24 8.08
N ALA A 161 12.72 -1.03 9.14
CA ALA A 161 14.03 -1.58 9.47
C ALA A 161 14.57 -2.48 8.36
N HIS A 162 13.71 -3.34 7.77
CA HIS A 162 14.07 -4.23 6.66
C HIS A 162 14.56 -3.46 5.42
N CYS A 163 13.98 -2.30 5.14
CA CYS A 163 14.38 -1.44 4.02
C CYS A 163 15.53 -0.47 4.37
N GLY A 164 16.20 -0.65 5.51
CA GLY A 164 17.35 0.15 5.89
C GLY A 164 17.02 1.51 6.55
N TYR A 165 15.78 1.70 7.01
CA TYR A 165 15.37 2.90 7.75
C TYR A 165 15.34 2.60 9.27
N PRO A 166 16.45 2.77 10.00
CA PRO A 166 16.54 2.43 11.43
C PRO A 166 15.63 3.31 12.29
N ALA A 167 15.28 2.83 13.49
CA ALA A 167 14.44 3.56 14.43
C ALA A 167 15.17 4.74 15.08
N THR A 168 16.48 4.61 15.25
CA THR A 168 17.34 5.62 15.87
C THR A 168 17.93 6.52 14.79
N PRO A 169 17.97 7.85 14.97
CA PRO A 169 18.78 8.70 14.10
C PRO A 169 20.22 8.17 14.15
N ILE A 170 20.85 8.00 12.99
CA ILE A 170 22.29 7.81 12.95
C ILE A 170 22.88 9.12 13.49
N CYS A 171 23.29 9.12 14.76
CA CYS A 171 24.10 10.19 15.29
C CYS A 171 25.46 10.02 14.60
N GLU A 172 25.69 10.74 13.51
CA GLU A 172 27.04 10.93 12.98
C GLU A 172 27.79 11.71 14.05
N THR A 173 28.58 11.00 14.85
CA THR A 173 29.66 11.60 15.61
C THR A 173 30.68 12.10 14.58
N LEU A 174 30.65 13.40 14.31
CA LEU A 174 31.72 14.15 13.68
C LEU A 174 32.92 14.23 14.64
#